data_dbaccec6cb48a70e83033a4772ca72a9
#
_entry.id   dbaccec6cb48a70e83033a4772ca72a9
#
_cell.length_a   1.000
_cell.length_b   1.000
_cell.length_c   1.000
_cell.angle_alpha   90.00
_cell.angle_beta   90.00
_cell.angle_gamma   90.00
#
_symmetry.space_group_name_H-M   'P 1'
#
loop_
_entity.id
_entity.type
_entity.pdbx_description
1 polymer ?
#
loop_
_entity_poly.entity_id
_entity_poly.type
_entity_poly.pdbx_seq_one_letter_code
_entity_poly.pdbx_strand_id
1 'polypeptide(L)'
;MGGESNRRDHRRKPLGASGPKPRRVQAPGEAFAETEPDLGTRRVVHFTKEWQAPPARMPVHTLKSRLNHFAIRYPARLTVIVFAVLIFVITGLLLLPISNASGTPTPFVDAFFTAVSSVCVTGLTVVDTALYWSFFGQVVLAIAIGLGGLGVMTMASLLALVVSRRLGLTSRLLNMDAVGGNQTHLGDAWQLVIGVLVTTITVEAGLFLLVFPAFAADQEDVGQAAWNALFMSISAFNNAGFVNLPDGLTPYIGNWFVLFPLMLATVIGAIGFPVIVDLKRHWRAPRTWTLHTKITLTTYFGLLVITGIVVAALEWTNPYTFGPLNLSEKLLNSIVAAVNPRSVGISVIDVSQMTGASWLITDMSMFIGGGSGSHAGGVKVTTFTILLLAAWAEARGDHDVQTFGRRIPRVTVRQSIAVLLMASLLVASVTVILLMITPFTLDRVLFEVISAFGTVGLSTGITSALPSAAKILVAFLMVTGRVGPMTFAAALALRQRKSFIRLPEERPIVG
;
A
#
# COMPACT_ATOMS: atom_id res chain seq x y z
N MET A 1 -40.56 43.09 -58.72
CA MET A 1 -40.57 44.30 -57.89
C MET A 1 -39.46 44.12 -56.94
N GLY A 2 -38.29 44.65 -57.09
CA GLY A 2 -37.84 46.01 -57.23
C GLY A 2 -37.12 46.31 -55.95
N GLY A 3 -35.91 46.59 -55.93
CA GLY A 3 -35.01 47.65 -56.09
C GLY A 3 -33.78 47.32 -55.19
N GLU A 4 -32.63 47.30 -55.75
CA GLU A 4 -31.62 48.37 -55.82
C GLU A 4 -30.93 48.64 -54.45
N SER A 5 -29.65 48.25 -54.41
CA SER A 5 -28.44 49.12 -54.58
C SER A 5 -28.08 49.94 -53.33
N ASN A 6 -26.93 49.67 -52.75
CA ASN A 6 -25.95 50.74 -52.63
C ASN A 6 -24.53 50.19 -52.31
N ARG A 7 -23.63 50.39 -53.29
CA ARG A 7 -22.16 50.33 -53.14
C ARG A 7 -21.71 51.55 -52.35
N ARG A 8 -20.87 51.41 -51.35
CA ARG A 8 -19.92 52.45 -50.94
C ARG A 8 -18.53 51.88 -50.81
N ASP A 9 -17.78 52.25 -51.79
CA ASP A 9 -16.32 52.14 -51.93
C ASP A 9 -15.64 53.06 -50.89
N HIS A 10 -14.80 52.48 -50.03
CA HIS A 10 -13.84 53.25 -49.24
C HIS A 10 -12.45 52.67 -49.40
N ARG A 11 -11.73 53.21 -50.35
CA ARG A 11 -10.30 53.16 -50.46
C ARG A 11 -9.64 53.68 -49.18
N ARG A 12 -8.87 52.84 -48.50
CA ARG A 12 -7.86 53.29 -47.55
C ARG A 12 -6.46 52.89 -48.03
N LYS A 13 -5.60 53.92 -48.07
CA LYS A 13 -4.19 53.89 -48.44
C LYS A 13 -3.37 52.96 -47.59
N PRO A 14 -2.28 52.36 -48.12
CA PRO A 14 -1.35 51.58 -47.32
C PRO A 14 -0.39 52.48 -46.55
N LEU A 15 -0.37 52.35 -45.24
CA LEU A 15 0.66 52.91 -44.35
C LEU A 15 1.85 51.94 -44.34
N GLY A 16 3.05 52.51 -44.67
CA GLY A 16 4.33 51.81 -44.75
C GLY A 16 4.77 51.26 -43.42
N ALA A 17 5.07 49.98 -43.40
CA ALA A 17 5.77 49.31 -42.29
C ALA A 17 7.24 49.22 -42.64
N SER A 18 8.07 50.02 -41.94
CA SER A 18 9.50 49.86 -41.89
C SER A 18 9.89 48.75 -40.89
N GLY A 19 10.11 47.54 -41.41
CA GLY A 19 10.72 46.44 -40.62
C GLY A 19 12.23 46.46 -40.71
N PRO A 20 12.95 46.06 -39.68
CA PRO A 20 14.44 46.07 -39.71
C PRO A 20 14.98 44.99 -40.65
N LYS A 21 15.95 45.42 -41.47
CA LYS A 21 16.65 44.55 -42.42
C LYS A 21 17.47 43.46 -41.72
N PRO A 22 17.55 42.25 -42.26
CA PRO A 22 18.38 41.18 -41.71
C PRO A 22 19.88 41.54 -41.92
N ARG A 23 20.67 41.39 -40.86
CA ARG A 23 22.14 41.50 -40.91
C ARG A 23 22.69 40.36 -41.77
N ARG A 24 23.39 40.72 -42.84
CA ARG A 24 24.26 39.84 -43.62
C ARG A 24 25.41 39.35 -42.73
N VAL A 25 25.53 38.04 -42.58
CA VAL A 25 26.73 37.39 -42.06
C VAL A 25 27.76 37.45 -43.20
N GLN A 26 28.87 38.20 -43.00
CA GLN A 26 30.02 38.16 -43.86
C GLN A 26 30.84 36.89 -43.56
N ALA A 27 31.15 36.16 -44.62
CA ALA A 27 32.14 35.07 -44.58
C ALA A 27 33.56 35.67 -44.42
N PRO A 28 34.45 35.05 -43.63
CA PRO A 28 35.85 35.48 -43.58
C PRO A 28 36.57 35.02 -44.85
N GLY A 29 37.04 35.98 -45.60
CA GLY A 29 37.95 35.74 -46.71
C GLY A 29 39.36 35.43 -46.23
N GLU A 30 40.02 34.61 -46.97
CA GLU A 30 41.40 34.18 -46.88
C GLU A 30 42.37 35.36 -46.92
N ALA A 31 43.35 35.40 -45.96
CA ALA A 31 44.61 36.03 -46.11
C ALA A 31 45.69 35.15 -45.48
N PHE A 32 46.35 34.38 -46.32
CA PHE A 32 47.65 33.76 -46.01
C PHE A 32 48.67 34.83 -45.83
N ALA A 33 49.28 34.93 -44.67
CA ALA A 33 50.58 35.56 -44.45
C ALA A 33 51.41 34.61 -43.60
N GLU A 34 52.36 33.95 -44.24
CA GLU A 34 53.43 33.20 -43.59
C GLU A 34 54.24 34.16 -42.71
N THR A 35 54.27 33.88 -41.40
CA THR A 35 55.36 34.39 -40.53
C THR A 35 55.72 33.20 -39.60
N GLU A 36 57.06 32.94 -39.64
CA GLU A 36 57.75 31.90 -38.87
C GLU A 36 57.39 31.91 -37.36
N PRO A 37 57.32 30.75 -36.66
CA PRO A 37 57.05 30.71 -35.24
C PRO A 37 58.33 31.03 -34.45
N ASP A 38 58.27 32.10 -33.70
CA ASP A 38 59.18 32.42 -32.60
C ASP A 38 59.11 31.36 -31.51
N LEU A 39 60.19 30.59 -31.32
CA LEU A 39 60.38 29.58 -30.28
C LEU A 39 60.65 30.25 -28.92
N GLY A 40 59.69 31.04 -28.43
CA GLY A 40 59.76 31.68 -27.13
C GLY A 40 59.09 30.78 -26.04
N THR A 41 59.94 30.09 -25.28
CA THR A 41 59.73 29.62 -23.89
C THR A 41 58.30 29.15 -23.49
N ARG A 42 58.04 27.88 -23.72
CA ARG A 42 56.97 27.18 -22.98
C ARG A 42 57.25 27.23 -21.47
N ARG A 43 56.56 28.12 -20.75
CA ARG A 43 56.40 27.98 -19.29
C ARG A 43 55.66 26.67 -19.02
N VAL A 44 56.41 25.65 -18.65
CA VAL A 44 55.87 24.45 -18.04
C VAL A 44 55.33 24.86 -16.68
N VAL A 45 54.01 25.04 -16.58
CA VAL A 45 53.33 25.18 -15.29
C VAL A 45 53.37 23.80 -14.64
N HIS A 46 54.37 23.57 -13.80
CA HIS A 46 54.37 22.44 -12.89
C HIS A 46 53.24 22.63 -11.91
N PHE A 47 52.10 21.95 -12.15
CA PHE A 47 51.13 21.67 -11.11
C PHE A 47 51.74 20.64 -10.15
N THR A 48 52.56 21.08 -9.21
CA THR A 48 52.83 20.31 -8.00
C THR A 48 51.56 20.31 -7.17
N LYS A 49 50.64 19.43 -7.52
CA LYS A 49 49.56 19.04 -6.62
C LYS A 49 50.26 18.29 -5.48
N GLU A 50 50.59 19.01 -4.40
CA GLU A 50 50.93 18.36 -3.14
C GLU A 50 49.78 17.40 -2.80
N TRP A 51 50.05 16.14 -3.03
CA TRP A 51 49.17 15.06 -2.62
C TRP A 51 49.22 14.97 -1.09
N GLN A 52 48.46 15.83 -0.39
CA GLN A 52 48.21 15.64 1.02
C GLN A 52 47.42 14.35 1.13
N ALA A 53 48.10 13.27 1.56
CA ALA A 53 47.46 12.05 1.94
C ALA A 53 46.36 12.39 2.94
N PRO A 54 45.09 11.97 2.71
CA PRO A 54 44.05 12.22 3.67
C PRO A 54 44.45 11.55 4.99
N PRO A 55 44.27 12.24 6.14
CA PRO A 55 44.65 11.68 7.43
C PRO A 55 43.96 10.32 7.56
N ALA A 56 44.76 9.28 7.79
CA ALA A 56 44.31 7.93 8.06
C ALA A 56 43.62 7.88 9.46
N ARG A 57 42.51 8.58 9.59
CA ARG A 57 41.53 8.31 10.63
C ARG A 57 40.49 7.41 9.98
N MET A 58 40.69 6.10 10.12
CA MET A 58 39.54 5.19 9.99
C MET A 58 38.53 5.65 11.03
N PRO A 59 37.35 6.17 10.61
CA PRO A 59 36.31 6.44 11.56
C PRO A 59 35.97 5.07 12.15
N VAL A 60 36.04 4.97 13.47
CA VAL A 60 35.43 3.85 14.20
C VAL A 60 33.97 3.85 13.81
N HIS A 61 33.62 3.04 12.80
CA HIS A 61 32.24 2.89 12.37
C HIS A 61 31.51 2.22 13.50
N THR A 62 30.93 3.01 14.38
CA THR A 62 30.00 2.52 15.38
C THR A 62 28.94 1.71 14.65
N LEU A 63 28.49 0.60 15.22
CA LEU A 63 27.41 -0.26 14.67
C LEU A 63 26.25 0.59 14.13
N LYS A 64 25.97 1.71 14.81
CA LYS A 64 24.96 2.72 14.42
C LYS A 64 25.24 3.36 13.05
N SER A 65 26.49 3.66 12.70
CA SER A 65 26.82 4.27 11.40
C SER A 65 26.75 3.25 10.27
N ARG A 66 27.09 1.99 10.51
CA ARG A 66 26.92 0.89 9.55
C ARG A 66 25.44 0.59 9.29
N LEU A 67 24.62 0.55 10.34
CA LEU A 67 23.17 0.36 10.24
C LEU A 67 22.51 1.52 9.46
N ASN A 68 22.88 2.77 9.76
CA ASN A 68 22.36 3.93 9.03
C ASN A 68 22.74 3.90 7.53
N HIS A 69 23.97 3.50 7.21
CA HIS A 69 24.43 3.40 5.81
C HIS A 69 23.71 2.28 5.06
N PHE A 70 23.48 1.14 5.73
CA PHE A 70 22.72 0.02 5.19
C PHE A 70 21.23 0.37 4.99
N ALA A 71 20.63 1.06 5.97
CA ALA A 71 19.23 1.50 5.90
C ALA A 71 18.96 2.44 4.71
N ILE A 72 19.88 3.40 4.46
CA ILE A 72 19.77 4.34 3.35
C ILE A 72 20.03 3.65 2.00
N ARG A 73 20.95 2.68 1.96
CA ARG A 73 21.37 2.03 0.71
C ARG A 73 20.42 0.92 0.27
N TYR A 74 19.83 0.19 1.23
CA TYR A 74 18.97 -0.98 0.96
C TYR A 74 17.71 -1.00 1.82
N PRO A 75 16.82 -0.01 1.72
CA PRO A 75 15.65 0.11 2.59
C PRO A 75 14.71 -1.10 2.51
N ALA A 76 14.51 -1.67 1.32
CA ALA A 76 13.68 -2.86 1.14
C ALA A 76 14.22 -4.11 1.88
N ARG A 77 15.55 -4.30 1.88
CA ARG A 77 16.16 -5.43 2.61
C ARG A 77 16.05 -5.25 4.10
N LEU A 78 16.22 -4.01 4.58
CA LEU A 78 16.05 -3.69 6.00
C LEU A 78 14.63 -4.03 6.47
N THR A 79 13.61 -3.69 5.68
CA THR A 79 12.21 -4.02 6.01
C THR A 79 12.04 -5.53 6.20
N VAL A 80 12.50 -6.35 5.24
CA VAL A 80 12.40 -7.82 5.33
C VAL A 80 13.09 -8.35 6.59
N ILE A 81 14.30 -7.85 6.90
CA ILE A 81 15.05 -8.28 8.08
C ILE A 81 14.32 -7.91 9.38
N VAL A 82 13.81 -6.67 9.48
CA VAL A 82 13.07 -6.21 10.66
C VAL A 82 11.82 -7.05 10.89
N PHE A 83 11.04 -7.32 9.84
CA PHE A 83 9.85 -8.20 9.92
C PHE A 83 10.24 -9.62 10.33
N ALA A 84 11.29 -10.20 9.74
CA ALA A 84 11.76 -11.54 10.12
C ALA A 84 12.17 -11.61 11.57
N VAL A 85 12.97 -10.63 12.05
CA VAL A 85 13.38 -10.58 13.46
C VAL A 85 12.17 -10.45 14.38
N LEU A 86 11.22 -9.57 14.05
CA LEU A 86 10.01 -9.38 14.84
C LEU A 86 9.17 -10.67 14.90
N ILE A 87 8.98 -11.35 13.76
CA ILE A 87 8.28 -12.65 13.72
C ILE A 87 8.95 -13.67 14.62
N PHE A 88 10.29 -13.81 14.57
CA PHE A 88 11.00 -14.78 15.42
C PHE A 88 10.92 -14.42 16.91
N VAL A 89 10.98 -13.15 17.28
CA VAL A 89 10.81 -12.71 18.66
C VAL A 89 9.40 -13.02 19.16
N ILE A 90 8.36 -12.67 18.39
CA ILE A 90 6.97 -12.95 18.76
C ILE A 90 6.73 -14.47 18.82
N THR A 91 7.25 -15.24 17.87
CA THR A 91 7.17 -16.72 17.94
C THR A 91 7.76 -17.24 19.23
N GLY A 92 8.95 -16.77 19.61
CA GLY A 92 9.60 -17.15 20.88
C GLY A 92 8.76 -16.83 22.11
N LEU A 93 8.11 -15.66 22.14
CA LEU A 93 7.20 -15.30 23.22
C LEU A 93 5.94 -16.17 23.26
N LEU A 94 5.34 -16.48 22.09
CA LEU A 94 4.14 -17.31 21.99
C LEU A 94 4.41 -18.81 22.30
N LEU A 95 5.66 -19.27 22.21
CA LEU A 95 6.06 -20.64 22.63
C LEU A 95 6.12 -20.80 24.15
N LEU A 96 6.17 -19.72 24.91
CA LEU A 96 6.24 -19.80 26.37
C LEU A 96 4.94 -20.37 26.93
N PRO A 97 4.99 -21.28 27.91
CA PRO A 97 3.79 -21.85 28.53
C PRO A 97 2.84 -20.79 29.10
N ILE A 98 3.36 -19.67 29.58
CA ILE A 98 2.59 -18.56 30.12
C ILE A 98 1.70 -17.87 29.04
N SER A 99 2.02 -18.02 27.76
CA SER A 99 1.25 -17.45 26.65
C SER A 99 -0.02 -18.25 26.35
N ASN A 100 -0.07 -19.53 26.76
CA ASN A 100 -1.21 -20.40 26.56
C ASN A 100 -2.11 -20.42 27.81
N ALA A 101 -3.43 -20.33 27.62
CA ALA A 101 -4.41 -20.37 28.72
C ALA A 101 -4.35 -21.67 29.52
N SER A 102 -3.99 -22.79 28.86
CA SER A 102 -3.83 -24.10 29.52
C SER A 102 -2.49 -24.26 30.25
N GLY A 103 -1.56 -23.30 30.15
CA GLY A 103 -0.21 -23.39 30.73
C GLY A 103 0.71 -24.41 30.05
N THR A 104 0.31 -24.96 28.89
CA THR A 104 1.12 -25.91 28.11
C THR A 104 1.86 -25.19 26.97
N PRO A 105 3.05 -25.69 26.56
CA PRO A 105 3.77 -25.11 25.42
C PRO A 105 2.95 -25.23 24.13
N THR A 106 2.86 -24.16 23.37
CA THR A 106 2.19 -24.14 22.06
C THR A 106 3.06 -24.87 21.02
N PRO A 107 2.50 -25.67 20.10
CA PRO A 107 3.23 -26.25 18.98
C PRO A 107 3.93 -25.15 18.15
N PHE A 108 5.19 -25.44 17.75
CA PHE A 108 6.00 -24.44 17.02
C PHE A 108 5.31 -23.87 15.77
N VAL A 109 4.66 -24.74 14.96
CA VAL A 109 4.00 -24.31 13.72
C VAL A 109 2.84 -23.37 14.01
N ASP A 110 2.05 -23.63 15.06
CA ASP A 110 0.89 -22.80 15.42
C ASP A 110 1.33 -21.47 16.04
N ALA A 111 2.38 -21.47 16.87
CA ALA A 111 3.00 -20.24 17.41
C ALA A 111 3.62 -19.40 16.29
N PHE A 112 4.35 -20.03 15.35
CA PHE A 112 4.95 -19.35 14.21
C PHE A 112 3.89 -18.76 13.27
N PHE A 113 2.84 -19.55 12.93
CA PHE A 113 1.75 -19.08 12.08
C PHE A 113 1.05 -17.85 12.69
N THR A 114 0.70 -17.94 14.00
CA THR A 114 0.05 -16.85 14.72
C THR A 114 0.95 -15.61 14.83
N ALA A 115 2.26 -15.80 15.06
CA ALA A 115 3.24 -14.72 15.05
C ALA A 115 3.33 -14.04 13.68
N VAL A 116 3.40 -14.81 12.60
CA VAL A 116 3.38 -14.26 11.23
C VAL A 116 2.08 -13.52 10.96
N SER A 117 0.94 -14.11 11.30
CA SER A 117 -0.39 -13.51 11.09
C SER A 117 -0.53 -12.20 11.84
N SER A 118 -0.08 -12.12 13.11
CA SER A 118 -0.17 -10.90 13.93
C SER A 118 0.80 -9.81 13.47
N VAL A 119 2.05 -10.14 13.17
CA VAL A 119 3.07 -9.17 12.68
C VAL A 119 2.76 -8.70 11.26
N CYS A 120 2.28 -9.59 10.37
CA CYS A 120 1.81 -9.22 9.04
C CYS A 120 0.43 -8.58 9.06
N VAL A 121 -0.23 -8.53 10.23
CA VAL A 121 -1.55 -7.94 10.40
C VAL A 121 -2.54 -8.59 9.43
N THR A 122 -2.63 -9.93 9.47
CA THR A 122 -3.43 -10.71 8.53
C THR A 122 -4.75 -11.15 9.15
N GLY A 123 -4.73 -11.70 10.39
CA GLY A 123 -5.91 -12.16 11.09
C GLY A 123 -6.33 -13.62 10.83
N LEU A 124 -5.61 -14.36 9.99
CA LEU A 124 -5.80 -15.80 9.90
C LEU A 124 -5.35 -16.47 11.20
N THR A 125 -6.21 -17.32 11.77
CA THR A 125 -5.95 -17.99 13.03
C THR A 125 -6.03 -19.51 12.88
N VAL A 126 -5.13 -20.22 13.52
CA VAL A 126 -5.13 -21.70 13.60
C VAL A 126 -5.69 -22.19 14.92
N VAL A 127 -5.82 -21.29 15.90
CA VAL A 127 -6.41 -21.50 17.21
C VAL A 127 -7.31 -20.32 17.56
N ASP A 128 -8.30 -20.52 18.40
CA ASP A 128 -9.17 -19.44 18.87
C ASP A 128 -8.37 -18.42 19.70
N THR A 129 -8.47 -17.14 19.33
CA THR A 129 -7.64 -16.09 19.97
C THR A 129 -8.07 -15.81 21.41
N ALA A 130 -9.36 -15.90 21.71
CA ALA A 130 -9.89 -15.61 23.05
C ALA A 130 -9.68 -16.76 24.03
N LEU A 131 -9.86 -17.99 23.57
CA LEU A 131 -9.86 -19.17 24.43
C LEU A 131 -8.49 -19.81 24.58
N TYR A 132 -7.66 -19.77 23.53
CA TYR A 132 -6.35 -20.43 23.53
C TYR A 132 -5.25 -19.60 24.18
N TRP A 133 -5.22 -18.27 23.90
CA TRP A 133 -4.16 -17.40 24.42
C TRP A 133 -4.53 -16.82 25.79
N SER A 134 -3.62 -16.95 26.74
CA SER A 134 -3.75 -16.28 28.04
C SER A 134 -3.76 -14.76 27.88
N PHE A 135 -4.06 -14.01 28.93
CA PHE A 135 -3.93 -12.55 28.92
C PHE A 135 -2.56 -12.08 28.44
N PHE A 136 -1.46 -12.74 28.90
CA PHE A 136 -0.11 -12.46 28.42
C PHE A 136 0.03 -12.71 26.92
N GLY A 137 -0.47 -13.85 26.41
CA GLY A 137 -0.47 -14.16 24.97
C GLY A 137 -1.22 -13.12 24.16
N GLN A 138 -2.39 -12.69 24.62
CA GLN A 138 -3.18 -11.62 23.96
C GLN A 138 -2.44 -10.28 23.97
N VAL A 139 -1.74 -9.92 25.04
CA VAL A 139 -0.90 -8.71 25.10
C VAL A 139 0.25 -8.80 24.07
N VAL A 140 0.91 -9.95 23.96
CA VAL A 140 1.96 -10.18 22.95
C VAL A 140 1.38 -10.01 21.55
N LEU A 141 0.19 -10.54 21.28
CA LEU A 141 -0.50 -10.37 19.98
C LEU A 141 -0.84 -8.88 19.70
N ALA A 142 -1.39 -8.16 20.68
CA ALA A 142 -1.72 -6.74 20.53
C ALA A 142 -0.48 -5.90 20.20
N ILE A 143 0.64 -6.16 20.88
CA ILE A 143 1.94 -5.51 20.61
C ILE A 143 2.44 -5.88 19.21
N ALA A 144 2.35 -7.15 18.82
CA ALA A 144 2.76 -7.62 17.49
C ALA A 144 1.97 -6.94 16.37
N ILE A 145 0.65 -6.81 16.53
CA ILE A 145 -0.26 -6.11 15.61
C ILE A 145 0.12 -4.64 15.51
N GLY A 146 0.28 -3.95 16.64
CA GLY A 146 0.66 -2.53 16.65
C GLY A 146 2.01 -2.26 15.99
N LEU A 147 3.04 -3.07 16.30
CA LEU A 147 4.37 -2.96 15.70
C LEU A 147 4.35 -3.30 14.20
N GLY A 148 3.60 -4.31 13.79
CA GLY A 148 3.43 -4.72 12.40
C GLY A 148 2.73 -3.63 11.57
N GLY A 149 1.66 -3.06 12.09
CA GLY A 149 0.92 -1.98 11.46
C GLY A 149 1.76 -0.72 11.29
N LEU A 150 2.33 -0.21 12.38
CA LEU A 150 3.22 0.95 12.37
C LEU A 150 4.43 0.74 11.45
N GLY A 151 5.03 -0.46 11.48
CA GLY A 151 6.20 -0.80 10.67
C GLY A 151 5.96 -0.65 9.18
N VAL A 152 4.82 -1.11 8.67
CA VAL A 152 4.48 -0.99 7.24
C VAL A 152 4.17 0.44 6.85
N MET A 153 3.37 1.15 7.63
CA MET A 153 3.00 2.53 7.33
C MET A 153 4.21 3.46 7.29
N THR A 154 5.10 3.34 8.28
CA THR A 154 6.33 4.13 8.33
C THR A 154 7.29 3.78 7.20
N MET A 155 7.49 2.48 6.90
CA MET A 155 8.34 2.03 5.79
C MET A 155 7.80 2.44 4.42
N ALA A 156 6.49 2.32 4.20
CA ALA A 156 5.87 2.77 2.95
C ALA A 156 6.11 4.27 2.73
N SER A 157 5.92 5.08 3.78
CA SER A 157 6.14 6.52 3.74
C SER A 157 7.61 6.88 3.51
N LEU A 158 8.54 6.18 4.15
CA LEU A 158 9.98 6.36 3.94
C LEU A 158 10.42 5.94 2.53
N LEU A 159 9.91 4.82 2.00
CA LEU A 159 10.19 4.39 0.64
C LEU A 159 9.65 5.37 -0.39
N ALA A 160 8.42 5.87 -0.21
CA ALA A 160 7.84 6.89 -1.06
C ALA A 160 8.69 8.18 -1.07
N LEU A 161 9.20 8.59 0.08
CA LEU A 161 10.10 9.74 0.22
C LEU A 161 11.44 9.52 -0.50
N VAL A 162 12.05 8.34 -0.38
CA VAL A 162 13.31 7.99 -1.06
C VAL A 162 13.14 7.94 -2.57
N VAL A 163 12.05 7.34 -3.06
CA VAL A 163 11.74 7.27 -4.49
C VAL A 163 11.48 8.67 -5.07
N SER A 164 10.68 9.49 -4.38
CA SER A 164 10.39 10.86 -4.84
C SER A 164 11.63 11.76 -4.86
N ARG A 165 12.57 11.61 -3.93
CA ARG A 165 13.85 12.33 -3.93
C ARG A 165 14.72 11.98 -5.13
N ARG A 166 14.80 10.71 -5.53
CA ARG A 166 15.61 10.29 -6.70
C ARG A 166 15.01 10.75 -8.02
N LEU A 167 13.68 10.76 -8.14
CA LEU A 167 12.98 11.26 -9.32
C LEU A 167 13.04 12.81 -9.41
N GLY A 168 13.07 13.48 -8.25
CA GLY A 168 13.13 14.94 -8.16
C GLY A 168 14.47 15.57 -8.53
N LEU A 169 15.59 14.84 -8.47
CA LEU A 169 16.91 15.36 -8.88
C LEU A 169 16.99 15.70 -10.37
N THR A 170 16.39 14.88 -11.23
CA THR A 170 16.32 15.12 -12.67
C THR A 170 15.38 16.29 -13.01
N SER A 171 14.31 16.46 -12.25
CA SER A 171 13.34 17.56 -12.41
C SER A 171 13.85 18.87 -11.81
N ARG A 172 14.69 18.83 -10.76
CA ARG A 172 15.31 20.02 -10.15
C ARG A 172 16.37 20.67 -11.01
N LEU A 173 17.11 19.89 -11.80
CA LEU A 173 18.10 20.45 -12.77
C LEU A 173 17.43 21.21 -13.91
N LEU A 174 16.14 20.95 -14.18
CA LEU A 174 15.36 21.66 -15.21
C LEU A 174 14.59 22.88 -14.66
N ASN A 175 14.46 23.01 -13.33
CA ASN A 175 13.67 24.06 -12.68
C ASN A 175 14.48 24.89 -11.65
N MET A 176 15.80 24.97 -11.77
CA MET A 176 16.64 25.73 -10.82
C MET A 176 16.38 27.24 -10.80
N ASP A 177 15.56 27.77 -11.72
CA ASP A 177 15.28 29.21 -11.78
C ASP A 177 13.92 29.66 -11.20
N ALA A 178 13.10 28.78 -10.66
CA ALA A 178 11.71 29.16 -10.38
C ALA A 178 11.20 29.10 -8.94
N VAL A 179 11.79 28.37 -7.98
CA VAL A 179 11.26 28.36 -6.59
C VAL A 179 12.36 28.09 -5.55
N GLY A 180 12.48 29.00 -4.59
CA GLY A 180 13.37 28.94 -3.44
C GLY A 180 13.35 27.59 -2.72
N GLY A 181 14.49 26.94 -2.67
CA GLY A 181 14.66 25.58 -2.18
C GLY A 181 14.44 25.46 -0.67
N ASN A 182 13.41 24.75 -0.28
CA ASN A 182 13.34 24.16 1.05
C ASN A 182 14.08 22.81 1.01
N GLN A 183 15.25 22.75 1.63
CA GLN A 183 16.03 21.54 1.82
C GLN A 183 15.23 20.60 2.73
N THR A 184 14.76 19.47 2.17
CA THR A 184 14.14 18.41 2.94
C THR A 184 15.21 17.68 3.74
N HIS A 185 15.32 17.99 5.04
CA HIS A 185 16.27 17.38 5.97
C HIS A 185 15.79 16.01 6.49
N LEU A 186 16.69 15.27 7.12
CA LEU A 186 16.38 14.05 7.92
C LEU A 186 15.25 14.25 8.93
N GLY A 187 14.99 15.50 9.34
CA GLY A 187 13.83 15.89 10.16
C GLY A 187 12.47 15.53 9.57
N ASP A 188 12.33 15.50 8.22
CA ASP A 188 11.06 15.17 7.58
C ASP A 188 10.67 13.70 7.78
N ALA A 189 11.65 12.78 7.80
CA ALA A 189 11.41 11.36 8.04
C ALA A 189 10.93 11.11 9.48
N TRP A 190 11.51 11.79 10.46
CA TRP A 190 11.11 11.72 11.86
C TRP A 190 9.72 12.30 12.08
N GLN A 191 9.42 13.43 11.46
CA GLN A 191 8.07 14.02 11.50
C GLN A 191 7.00 13.09 10.92
N LEU A 192 7.33 12.35 9.84
CA LEU A 192 6.43 11.35 9.29
C LEU A 192 6.17 10.22 10.28
N VAL A 193 7.21 9.68 10.93
CA VAL A 193 7.06 8.61 11.94
C VAL A 193 6.20 9.08 13.11
N ILE A 194 6.48 10.27 13.65
CA ILE A 194 5.65 10.86 14.73
C ILE A 194 4.21 11.08 14.24
N GLY A 195 4.03 11.57 13.02
CA GLY A 195 2.70 11.78 12.45
C GLY A 195 1.89 10.49 12.34
N VAL A 196 2.52 9.39 11.91
CA VAL A 196 1.89 8.06 11.89
C VAL A 196 1.53 7.62 13.30
N LEU A 197 2.48 7.69 14.25
CA LEU A 197 2.26 7.27 15.64
C LEU A 197 1.12 8.05 16.32
N VAL A 198 1.13 9.38 16.20
CA VAL A 198 0.08 10.24 16.76
C VAL A 198 -1.28 9.92 16.14
N THR A 199 -1.34 9.72 14.82
CA THR A 199 -2.58 9.35 14.13
C THR A 199 -3.11 8.00 14.63
N THR A 200 -2.24 6.99 14.74
CA THR A 200 -2.57 5.66 15.25
C THR A 200 -3.15 5.74 16.66
N ILE A 201 -2.42 6.34 17.61
CA ILE A 201 -2.86 6.44 18.99
C ILE A 201 -4.18 7.23 19.10
N THR A 202 -4.32 8.30 18.32
CA THR A 202 -5.56 9.14 18.36
C THR A 202 -6.77 8.35 17.87
N VAL A 203 -6.64 7.58 16.78
CA VAL A 203 -7.77 6.82 16.26
C VAL A 203 -8.08 5.61 17.14
N GLU A 204 -7.06 4.88 17.61
CA GLU A 204 -7.24 3.75 18.53
C GLU A 204 -7.88 4.18 19.85
N ALA A 205 -7.42 5.28 20.45
CA ALA A 205 -8.03 5.82 21.66
C ALA A 205 -9.47 6.31 21.44
N GLY A 206 -9.73 6.97 20.31
CA GLY A 206 -11.09 7.39 19.95
C GLY A 206 -12.02 6.20 19.75
N LEU A 207 -11.55 5.15 19.07
CA LEU A 207 -12.30 3.92 18.86
C LEU A 207 -12.56 3.18 20.18
N PHE A 208 -11.55 3.07 21.06
CA PHE A 208 -11.70 2.52 22.38
C PHE A 208 -12.82 3.22 23.16
N LEU A 209 -12.83 4.55 23.19
CA LEU A 209 -13.86 5.32 23.89
C LEU A 209 -15.27 5.13 23.30
N LEU A 210 -15.38 4.84 22.00
CA LEU A 210 -16.66 4.60 21.35
C LEU A 210 -17.19 3.18 21.59
N VAL A 211 -16.31 2.17 21.60
CA VAL A 211 -16.71 0.75 21.69
C VAL A 211 -16.78 0.27 23.14
N PHE A 212 -15.94 0.81 24.04
CA PHE A 212 -15.89 0.41 25.45
C PHE A 212 -17.24 0.47 26.17
N PRO A 213 -18.08 1.53 26.05
CA PRO A 213 -19.37 1.57 26.73
C PRO A 213 -20.31 0.43 26.31
N ALA A 214 -20.26 0.02 25.03
CA ALA A 214 -21.09 -1.08 24.55
C ALA A 214 -20.62 -2.46 25.11
N PHE A 215 -19.30 -2.67 25.21
CA PHE A 215 -18.76 -3.88 25.83
C PHE A 215 -18.97 -3.90 27.36
N ALA A 216 -18.85 -2.75 28.02
CA ALA A 216 -19.09 -2.63 29.46
C ALA A 216 -20.56 -2.83 29.85
N ALA A 217 -21.49 -2.57 28.92
CA ALA A 217 -22.93 -2.84 29.17
C ALA A 217 -23.29 -4.32 29.00
N ASP A 218 -22.51 -5.08 28.23
CA ASP A 218 -22.78 -6.48 27.90
C ASP A 218 -21.99 -7.47 28.76
N GLN A 219 -20.82 -7.07 29.28
CA GLN A 219 -19.89 -7.92 30.04
C GLN A 219 -19.95 -7.56 31.54
N GLU A 220 -20.00 -8.58 32.40
CA GLU A 220 -20.06 -8.40 33.87
C GLU A 220 -18.75 -7.80 34.43
N ASP A 221 -17.58 -8.16 33.84
CA ASP A 221 -16.28 -7.64 34.27
C ASP A 221 -15.87 -6.42 33.41
N VAL A 222 -15.91 -5.25 34.04
CA VAL A 222 -15.49 -3.97 33.40
C VAL A 222 -14.00 -4.01 32.98
N GLY A 223 -13.14 -4.74 33.72
CA GLY A 223 -11.72 -4.88 33.36
C GLY A 223 -11.56 -5.68 32.07
N GLN A 224 -12.30 -6.79 31.93
CA GLN A 224 -12.32 -7.60 30.71
C GLN A 224 -12.93 -6.83 29.54
N ALA A 225 -14.03 -6.10 29.78
CA ALA A 225 -14.63 -5.25 28.74
C ALA A 225 -13.67 -4.16 28.24
N ALA A 226 -12.91 -3.53 29.14
CA ALA A 226 -11.89 -2.55 28.77
C ALA A 226 -10.74 -3.18 27.96
N TRP A 227 -10.27 -4.36 28.35
CA TRP A 227 -9.26 -5.10 27.60
C TRP A 227 -9.77 -5.48 26.19
N ASN A 228 -10.98 -6.03 26.09
CA ASN A 228 -11.58 -6.40 24.82
C ASN A 228 -11.75 -5.19 23.90
N ALA A 229 -12.23 -4.06 24.43
CA ALA A 229 -12.35 -2.81 23.67
C ALA A 229 -10.99 -2.30 23.17
N LEU A 230 -9.94 -2.35 24.02
CA LEU A 230 -8.60 -1.94 23.64
C LEU A 230 -8.02 -2.86 22.54
N PHE A 231 -8.09 -4.17 22.74
CA PHE A 231 -7.61 -5.14 21.76
C PHE A 231 -8.32 -4.99 20.41
N MET A 232 -9.65 -4.89 20.42
CA MET A 232 -10.45 -4.68 19.21
C MET A 232 -10.14 -3.37 18.52
N SER A 233 -9.85 -2.30 19.28
CA SER A 233 -9.45 -1.00 18.72
C SER A 233 -8.09 -1.09 18.01
N ILE A 234 -7.12 -1.76 18.60
CA ILE A 234 -5.81 -2.02 17.98
C ILE A 234 -5.99 -2.91 16.74
N SER A 235 -6.75 -3.99 16.86
CA SER A 235 -6.98 -4.94 15.77
C SER A 235 -7.67 -4.29 14.56
N ALA A 236 -8.75 -3.53 14.79
CA ALA A 236 -9.54 -2.93 13.72
C ALA A 236 -8.78 -1.81 13.00
N PHE A 237 -8.15 -0.87 13.72
CA PHE A 237 -7.43 0.23 13.09
C PHE A 237 -6.20 -0.23 12.31
N ASN A 238 -5.45 -1.20 12.85
CA ASN A 238 -4.31 -1.78 12.14
C ASN A 238 -4.72 -2.77 11.05
N ASN A 239 -6.01 -3.02 10.86
CA ASN A 239 -6.54 -3.97 9.88
C ASN A 239 -6.04 -5.41 10.14
N ALA A 240 -6.02 -5.84 11.41
CA ALA A 240 -5.43 -7.11 11.79
C ALA A 240 -6.41 -8.28 11.82
N GLY A 241 -7.68 -8.04 12.05
CA GLY A 241 -8.73 -9.08 12.03
C GLY A 241 -8.74 -10.06 13.20
N PHE A 242 -7.85 -9.91 14.17
CA PHE A 242 -7.90 -10.72 15.39
C PHE A 242 -9.04 -10.26 16.28
N VAL A 243 -9.79 -11.22 16.80
CA VAL A 243 -10.91 -11.00 17.73
C VAL A 243 -10.63 -11.77 19.01
N ASN A 244 -10.65 -11.10 20.16
CA ASN A 244 -10.39 -11.67 21.47
C ASN A 244 -11.68 -11.91 22.28
N LEU A 245 -12.81 -12.09 21.59
CA LEU A 245 -14.10 -12.44 22.17
C LEU A 245 -14.39 -13.93 21.93
N PRO A 246 -14.82 -14.70 22.94
CA PRO A 246 -15.02 -16.15 22.81
C PRO A 246 -15.99 -16.56 21.69
N ASP A 247 -17.06 -15.80 21.52
CA ASP A 247 -18.08 -16.03 20.47
C ASP A 247 -17.84 -15.12 19.23
N GLY A 248 -16.63 -14.55 19.10
CA GLY A 248 -16.33 -13.57 18.08
C GLY A 248 -17.18 -12.31 18.20
N LEU A 249 -17.55 -11.73 17.06
CA LEU A 249 -18.46 -10.57 17.02
C LEU A 249 -19.91 -10.98 16.68
N THR A 250 -20.23 -12.26 16.64
CA THR A 250 -21.58 -12.75 16.34
C THR A 250 -22.65 -12.20 17.29
N PRO A 251 -22.41 -12.07 18.62
CA PRO A 251 -23.39 -11.45 19.53
C PRO A 251 -23.72 -9.99 19.18
N TYR A 252 -22.82 -9.30 18.47
CA TYR A 252 -22.98 -7.89 18.09
C TYR A 252 -23.52 -7.69 16.68
N ILE A 253 -24.10 -8.73 16.03
CA ILE A 253 -24.55 -8.73 14.61
C ILE A 253 -25.49 -7.57 14.27
N GLY A 254 -26.31 -7.11 15.24
CA GLY A 254 -27.22 -5.97 15.10
C GLY A 254 -26.74 -4.68 15.77
N ASN A 255 -25.57 -4.68 16.42
CA ASN A 255 -25.13 -3.56 17.23
C ASN A 255 -24.34 -2.54 16.41
N TRP A 256 -25.01 -1.45 16.01
CA TRP A 256 -24.41 -0.34 15.26
C TRP A 256 -23.31 0.38 16.04
N PHE A 257 -23.40 0.46 17.37
CA PHE A 257 -22.42 1.16 18.21
C PHE A 257 -21.09 0.40 18.33
N VAL A 258 -21.08 -0.91 18.03
CA VAL A 258 -19.86 -1.73 17.99
C VAL A 258 -19.35 -1.84 16.56
N LEU A 259 -20.16 -2.31 15.63
CA LEU A 259 -19.68 -2.68 14.29
C LEU A 259 -19.36 -1.48 13.42
N PHE A 260 -20.18 -0.42 13.45
CA PHE A 260 -19.94 0.74 12.60
C PHE A 260 -18.64 1.50 12.94
N PRO A 261 -18.32 1.80 14.23
CA PRO A 261 -17.03 2.40 14.59
C PRO A 261 -15.84 1.50 14.24
N LEU A 262 -15.92 0.17 14.43
CA LEU A 262 -14.88 -0.77 14.04
C LEU A 262 -14.63 -0.71 12.53
N MET A 263 -15.68 -0.75 11.70
CA MET A 263 -15.57 -0.64 10.25
C MET A 263 -15.03 0.72 9.80
N LEU A 264 -15.42 1.80 10.47
CA LEU A 264 -14.92 3.14 10.17
C LEU A 264 -13.41 3.26 10.47
N ALA A 265 -12.96 2.76 11.62
CA ALA A 265 -11.54 2.75 11.97
C ALA A 265 -10.72 1.94 10.96
N THR A 266 -11.25 0.80 10.54
CA THR A 266 -10.68 -0.03 9.47
C THR A 266 -10.51 0.73 8.16
N VAL A 267 -11.54 1.43 7.71
CA VAL A 267 -11.48 2.25 6.49
C VAL A 267 -10.39 3.32 6.62
N ILE A 268 -10.30 4.00 7.77
CA ILE A 268 -9.25 5.00 8.03
C ILE A 268 -7.85 4.37 7.94
N GLY A 269 -7.65 3.19 8.53
CA GLY A 269 -6.40 2.43 8.44
C GLY A 269 -6.06 1.98 7.01
N ALA A 270 -7.08 1.64 6.21
CA ALA A 270 -6.93 1.10 4.87
C ALA A 270 -6.71 2.16 3.77
N ILE A 271 -7.12 3.42 3.93
CA ILE A 271 -6.91 4.46 2.91
C ILE A 271 -5.46 4.94 2.83
N GLY A 272 -4.70 4.83 3.91
CA GLY A 272 -3.26 5.12 3.96
C GLY A 272 -2.90 6.50 4.48
N PHE A 273 -1.76 6.55 5.17
CA PHE A 273 -1.25 7.77 5.81
C PHE A 273 -1.04 8.95 4.85
N PRO A 274 -0.50 8.78 3.62
CA PRO A 274 -0.36 9.89 2.68
C PRO A 274 -1.69 10.57 2.35
N VAL A 275 -2.77 9.78 2.24
CA VAL A 275 -4.12 10.28 1.97
C VAL A 275 -4.65 11.05 3.18
N ILE A 276 -4.48 10.49 4.40
CA ILE A 276 -4.90 11.15 5.65
C ILE A 276 -4.22 12.53 5.81
N VAL A 277 -2.93 12.62 5.53
CA VAL A 277 -2.19 13.89 5.59
C VAL A 277 -2.68 14.89 4.56
N ASP A 278 -2.92 14.44 3.33
CA ASP A 278 -3.43 15.31 2.25
C ASP A 278 -4.84 15.82 2.57
N LEU A 279 -5.72 14.95 3.07
CA LEU A 279 -7.06 15.32 3.53
C LEU A 279 -7.00 16.34 4.69
N LYS A 280 -6.15 16.10 5.70
CA LYS A 280 -5.98 17.00 6.84
C LYS A 280 -5.52 18.40 6.40
N ARG A 281 -4.64 18.48 5.39
CA ARG A 281 -4.14 19.75 4.86
C ARG A 281 -5.13 20.48 3.97
N HIS A 282 -5.93 19.76 3.19
CA HIS A 282 -6.76 20.32 2.11
C HIS A 282 -8.22 19.88 2.20
N TRP A 283 -8.76 19.61 3.40
CA TRP A 283 -10.10 19.06 3.57
C TRP A 283 -11.23 19.92 2.96
N ARG A 284 -11.06 21.26 2.96
CA ARG A 284 -12.01 22.19 2.35
C ARG A 284 -11.80 22.47 0.86
N ALA A 285 -10.72 21.94 0.27
CA ALA A 285 -10.36 22.21 -1.11
C ALA A 285 -10.08 20.92 -1.90
N PRO A 286 -11.10 20.07 -2.22
CA PRO A 286 -10.90 18.76 -2.89
C PRO A 286 -10.23 18.87 -4.26
N ARG A 287 -10.34 20.03 -4.91
CA ARG A 287 -9.69 20.29 -6.21
C ARG A 287 -8.16 20.27 -6.11
N THR A 288 -7.59 20.62 -4.96
CA THR A 288 -6.14 20.68 -4.71
C THR A 288 -5.53 19.34 -4.28
N TRP A 289 -6.36 18.32 -4.00
CA TRP A 289 -5.89 17.00 -3.63
C TRP A 289 -4.93 16.43 -4.67
N THR A 290 -3.94 15.71 -4.18
CA THR A 290 -2.99 15.00 -5.03
C THR A 290 -3.69 13.96 -5.91
N LEU A 291 -3.10 13.62 -7.05
CA LEU A 291 -3.62 12.56 -7.93
C LEU A 291 -3.75 11.24 -7.17
N HIS A 292 -2.77 10.94 -6.29
CA HIS A 292 -2.77 9.75 -5.44
C HIS A 292 -4.01 9.70 -4.55
N THR A 293 -4.32 10.79 -3.84
CA THR A 293 -5.50 10.89 -2.97
C THR A 293 -6.79 10.70 -3.74
N LYS A 294 -6.94 11.37 -4.91
CA LYS A 294 -8.13 11.26 -5.75
C LYS A 294 -8.35 9.83 -6.23
N ILE A 295 -7.33 9.18 -6.79
CA ILE A 295 -7.41 7.80 -7.26
C ILE A 295 -7.73 6.87 -6.08
N THR A 296 -7.03 7.00 -4.96
CA THR A 296 -7.24 6.11 -3.81
C THR A 296 -8.67 6.21 -3.30
N LEU A 297 -9.18 7.40 -3.03
CA LEU A 297 -10.52 7.58 -2.47
C LEU A 297 -11.61 7.13 -3.46
N THR A 298 -11.55 7.57 -4.73
CA THR A 298 -12.59 7.21 -5.71
C THR A 298 -12.66 5.70 -5.94
N THR A 299 -11.51 5.03 -6.07
CA THR A 299 -11.51 3.59 -6.31
C THR A 299 -11.83 2.80 -5.05
N TYR A 300 -11.27 3.19 -3.89
CA TYR A 300 -11.53 2.50 -2.64
C TYR A 300 -13.01 2.51 -2.28
N PHE A 301 -13.65 3.70 -2.26
CA PHE A 301 -15.07 3.82 -1.97
C PHE A 301 -15.96 3.24 -3.06
N GLY A 302 -15.58 3.39 -4.33
CA GLY A 302 -16.29 2.76 -5.45
C GLY A 302 -16.35 1.23 -5.33
N LEU A 303 -15.20 0.61 -5.07
CA LEU A 303 -15.13 -0.83 -4.85
C LEU A 303 -15.85 -1.27 -3.57
N LEU A 304 -15.78 -0.48 -2.49
CA LEU A 304 -16.51 -0.75 -1.25
C LEU A 304 -18.02 -0.80 -1.49
N VAL A 305 -18.57 0.21 -2.17
CA VAL A 305 -20.00 0.27 -2.50
C VAL A 305 -20.40 -0.90 -3.42
N ILE A 306 -19.62 -1.19 -4.46
CA ILE A 306 -19.92 -2.29 -5.38
C ILE A 306 -19.89 -3.63 -4.63
N THR A 307 -18.85 -3.91 -3.83
CA THR A 307 -18.75 -5.16 -3.07
C THR A 307 -19.91 -5.30 -2.09
N GLY A 308 -20.25 -4.23 -1.35
CA GLY A 308 -21.36 -4.27 -0.38
C GLY A 308 -22.72 -4.54 -1.03
N ILE A 309 -23.01 -3.87 -2.14
CA ILE A 309 -24.26 -4.09 -2.86
C ILE A 309 -24.33 -5.50 -3.45
N VAL A 310 -23.26 -5.98 -4.09
CA VAL A 310 -23.26 -7.29 -4.74
C VAL A 310 -23.35 -8.42 -3.71
N VAL A 311 -22.55 -8.38 -2.64
CA VAL A 311 -22.61 -9.41 -1.57
C VAL A 311 -23.96 -9.36 -0.86
N ALA A 312 -24.48 -8.17 -0.56
CA ALA A 312 -25.83 -8.05 0.02
C ALA A 312 -26.90 -8.68 -0.88
N ALA A 313 -26.86 -8.43 -2.17
CA ALA A 313 -27.82 -9.00 -3.11
C ALA A 313 -27.72 -10.53 -3.22
N LEU A 314 -26.50 -11.08 -3.21
CA LEU A 314 -26.26 -12.54 -3.29
C LEU A 314 -26.65 -13.27 -2.00
N GLU A 315 -26.46 -12.63 -0.84
CA GLU A 315 -26.72 -13.24 0.47
C GLU A 315 -28.10 -12.88 1.03
N TRP A 316 -28.88 -12.00 0.40
CA TRP A 316 -30.11 -11.43 0.95
C TRP A 316 -31.12 -12.47 1.43
N THR A 317 -31.23 -13.60 0.75
CA THR A 317 -32.14 -14.70 1.02
C THR A 317 -31.46 -15.96 1.56
N ASN A 318 -30.11 -15.92 1.71
CA ASN A 318 -29.37 -17.07 2.21
C ASN A 318 -29.74 -17.35 3.66
N PRO A 319 -30.37 -18.52 3.99
CA PRO A 319 -30.89 -18.83 5.32
C PRO A 319 -29.80 -18.95 6.40
N TYR A 320 -28.54 -19.11 5.99
CA TYR A 320 -27.42 -19.28 6.91
C TYR A 320 -26.65 -17.99 7.19
N THR A 321 -26.93 -16.93 6.43
CA THR A 321 -26.21 -15.65 6.55
C THR A 321 -27.20 -14.50 6.75
N PHE A 322 -27.60 -13.80 5.69
CA PHE A 322 -28.49 -12.64 5.78
C PHE A 322 -29.96 -12.96 5.92
N GLY A 323 -30.42 -14.16 5.51
CA GLY A 323 -31.85 -14.53 5.52
C GLY A 323 -32.57 -14.26 6.84
N PRO A 324 -32.04 -14.72 7.99
CA PRO A 324 -32.67 -14.56 9.30
C PRO A 324 -32.65 -13.10 9.82
N LEU A 325 -31.82 -12.23 9.28
CA LEU A 325 -31.59 -10.88 9.78
C LEU A 325 -32.74 -9.94 9.43
N ASN A 326 -33.02 -8.99 10.32
CA ASN A 326 -33.91 -7.89 10.02
C ASN A 326 -33.27 -6.85 9.08
N LEU A 327 -34.05 -5.89 8.55
CA LEU A 327 -33.54 -4.92 7.58
C LEU A 327 -32.35 -4.08 8.10
N SER A 328 -32.40 -3.65 9.36
CA SER A 328 -31.31 -2.86 9.98
C SER A 328 -30.02 -3.67 10.08
N GLU A 329 -30.14 -4.94 10.50
CA GLU A 329 -29.02 -5.86 10.58
C GLU A 329 -28.45 -6.19 9.19
N LYS A 330 -29.30 -6.42 8.18
CA LYS A 330 -28.87 -6.64 6.80
C LYS A 330 -28.05 -5.44 6.26
N LEU A 331 -28.51 -4.22 6.51
CA LEU A 331 -27.79 -3.01 6.10
C LEU A 331 -26.44 -2.89 6.82
N LEU A 332 -26.40 -3.13 8.13
CA LEU A 332 -25.16 -3.10 8.91
C LEU A 332 -24.17 -4.17 8.41
N ASN A 333 -24.65 -5.41 8.24
CA ASN A 333 -23.80 -6.51 7.77
C ASN A 333 -23.38 -6.36 6.29
N SER A 334 -24.14 -5.63 5.48
CA SER A 334 -23.69 -5.23 4.13
C SER A 334 -22.50 -4.29 4.18
N ILE A 335 -22.45 -3.36 5.14
CA ILE A 335 -21.28 -2.50 5.37
C ILE A 335 -20.11 -3.34 5.85
N VAL A 336 -20.32 -4.25 6.79
CA VAL A 336 -19.28 -5.18 7.26
C VAL A 336 -18.73 -6.01 6.09
N ALA A 337 -19.60 -6.61 5.27
CA ALA A 337 -19.23 -7.39 4.09
C ALA A 337 -18.50 -6.55 3.00
N ALA A 338 -18.78 -5.27 2.93
CA ALA A 338 -18.07 -4.34 2.03
C ALA A 338 -16.64 -4.05 2.50
N VAL A 339 -16.46 -3.82 3.80
CA VAL A 339 -15.19 -3.39 4.41
C VAL A 339 -14.25 -4.57 4.65
N ASN A 340 -14.75 -5.71 5.10
CA ASN A 340 -13.94 -6.88 5.48
C ASN A 340 -12.94 -7.35 4.42
N PRO A 341 -13.31 -7.49 3.13
CA PRO A 341 -12.37 -7.91 2.09
C PRO A 341 -11.22 -6.91 1.85
N ARG A 342 -11.30 -5.71 2.45
CA ARG A 342 -10.27 -4.68 2.36
C ARG A 342 -9.19 -4.82 3.43
N SER A 343 -8.85 -6.07 3.76
CA SER A 343 -7.72 -6.40 4.64
C SER A 343 -8.01 -6.23 6.14
N VAL A 344 -9.16 -6.75 6.65
CA VAL A 344 -9.49 -6.72 8.08
C VAL A 344 -9.87 -8.07 8.66
N GLY A 345 -10.63 -8.88 7.93
CA GLY A 345 -11.03 -10.21 8.36
C GLY A 345 -11.94 -10.30 9.60
N ILE A 346 -12.51 -9.20 10.08
CA ILE A 346 -13.45 -9.20 11.21
C ILE A 346 -14.83 -9.65 10.71
N SER A 347 -15.10 -10.95 10.77
CA SER A 347 -16.42 -11.47 10.36
C SER A 347 -17.40 -11.53 11.54
N VAL A 348 -18.66 -11.22 11.24
CA VAL A 348 -19.80 -11.33 12.14
C VAL A 348 -20.72 -12.48 11.72
N ILE A 349 -20.69 -12.80 10.43
CA ILE A 349 -21.40 -13.93 9.83
C ILE A 349 -20.41 -15.06 9.52
N ASP A 350 -20.92 -16.28 9.50
CA ASP A 350 -20.11 -17.44 9.12
C ASP A 350 -19.80 -17.42 7.61
N VAL A 351 -18.55 -17.07 7.29
CA VAL A 351 -18.05 -17.00 5.91
C VAL A 351 -18.15 -18.36 5.22
N SER A 352 -18.05 -19.46 5.96
CA SER A 352 -18.12 -20.82 5.39
C SER A 352 -19.48 -21.15 4.79
N GLN A 353 -20.54 -20.43 5.21
CA GLN A 353 -21.94 -20.61 4.79
C GLN A 353 -22.37 -19.63 3.69
N MET A 354 -21.46 -18.76 3.24
CA MET A 354 -21.75 -17.86 2.11
C MET A 354 -21.83 -18.64 0.80
N THR A 355 -22.56 -18.08 -0.16
CA THR A 355 -22.69 -18.67 -1.50
C THR A 355 -21.34 -18.64 -2.25
N GLY A 356 -21.10 -19.58 -3.16
CA GLY A 356 -19.88 -19.61 -3.98
C GLY A 356 -19.70 -18.35 -4.83
N ALA A 357 -20.79 -17.70 -5.26
CA ALA A 357 -20.73 -16.43 -5.94
C ALA A 357 -20.23 -15.30 -5.02
N SER A 358 -20.67 -15.28 -3.75
CA SER A 358 -20.19 -14.34 -2.75
C SER A 358 -18.72 -14.56 -2.42
N TRP A 359 -18.26 -15.82 -2.35
CA TRP A 359 -16.83 -16.12 -2.20
C TRP A 359 -16.01 -15.52 -3.34
N LEU A 360 -16.42 -15.75 -4.59
CA LEU A 360 -15.69 -15.23 -5.76
C LEU A 360 -15.61 -13.68 -5.77
N ILE A 361 -16.70 -12.99 -5.46
CA ILE A 361 -16.71 -11.51 -5.35
C ILE A 361 -15.82 -11.04 -4.19
N THR A 362 -15.86 -11.77 -3.08
CA THR A 362 -14.98 -11.50 -1.93
C THR A 362 -13.51 -11.71 -2.29
N ASP A 363 -13.17 -12.78 -3.02
CA ASP A 363 -11.83 -13.07 -3.52
C ASP A 363 -11.30 -11.94 -4.41
N MET A 364 -12.10 -11.49 -5.39
CA MET A 364 -11.74 -10.36 -6.25
C MET A 364 -11.49 -9.09 -5.42
N SER A 365 -12.32 -8.89 -4.39
CA SER A 365 -12.19 -7.74 -3.49
C SER A 365 -10.98 -7.84 -2.57
N MET A 366 -10.66 -9.03 -2.05
CA MET A 366 -9.48 -9.29 -1.20
C MET A 366 -8.17 -9.13 -1.97
N PHE A 367 -8.14 -9.56 -3.24
CA PHE A 367 -6.97 -9.44 -4.09
C PHE A 367 -6.62 -7.96 -4.35
N ILE A 368 -7.63 -7.08 -4.43
CA ILE A 368 -7.46 -5.62 -4.53
C ILE A 368 -7.56 -5.03 -3.12
N GLY A 369 -6.44 -4.95 -2.43
CA GLY A 369 -6.36 -4.44 -1.05
C GLY A 369 -6.70 -2.96 -0.90
N GLY A 370 -6.09 -2.29 0.09
CA GLY A 370 -6.29 -0.87 0.36
C GLY A 370 -5.37 0.08 -0.40
N GLY A 371 -5.29 1.32 0.09
CA GLY A 371 -4.45 2.39 -0.46
C GLY A 371 -2.95 2.11 -0.29
N SER A 372 -2.13 2.75 -1.11
CA SER A 372 -0.68 2.68 -0.93
C SER A 372 -0.25 3.46 0.32
N GLY A 373 0.61 2.86 1.14
CA GLY A 373 1.01 3.43 2.43
C GLY A 373 -0.03 3.25 3.53
N SER A 374 -0.89 2.23 3.44
CA SER A 374 -1.89 1.84 4.42
C SER A 374 -1.49 0.56 5.15
N HIS A 375 -2.31 0.17 6.14
CA HIS A 375 -2.20 -1.12 6.83
C HIS A 375 -2.64 -2.31 5.97
N ALA A 376 -3.37 -2.11 4.88
CA ALA A 376 -3.81 -3.18 3.99
C ALA A 376 -2.64 -3.81 3.20
N GLY A 377 -2.67 -5.13 2.98
CA GLY A 377 -1.73 -5.87 2.13
C GLY A 377 -2.17 -6.00 0.67
N GLY A 378 -1.66 -6.98 -0.04
CA GLY A 378 -2.04 -7.32 -1.41
C GLY A 378 -1.75 -6.27 -2.47
N VAL A 379 -2.41 -6.40 -3.64
CA VAL A 379 -2.33 -5.43 -4.73
C VAL A 379 -3.07 -4.15 -4.35
N LYS A 380 -2.44 -3.01 -4.48
CA LYS A 380 -3.02 -1.72 -4.04
C LYS A 380 -4.10 -1.22 -5.00
N VAL A 381 -5.11 -0.53 -4.45
CA VAL A 381 -6.17 0.09 -5.27
C VAL A 381 -5.61 1.03 -6.35
N THR A 382 -4.51 1.74 -6.05
CA THR A 382 -3.83 2.59 -7.04
C THR A 382 -3.25 1.80 -8.20
N THR A 383 -2.63 0.64 -7.93
CA THR A 383 -2.09 -0.27 -8.96
C THR A 383 -3.22 -0.78 -9.85
N PHE A 384 -4.31 -1.26 -9.26
CA PHE A 384 -5.49 -1.72 -9.98
C PHE A 384 -6.09 -0.60 -10.86
N THR A 385 -6.29 0.60 -10.31
CA THR A 385 -6.86 1.73 -11.04
C THR A 385 -6.00 2.13 -12.23
N ILE A 386 -4.67 2.18 -12.05
CA ILE A 386 -3.75 2.52 -13.14
C ILE A 386 -3.87 1.53 -14.28
N LEU A 387 -4.01 0.24 -13.99
CA LEU A 387 -4.20 -0.81 -15.01
C LEU A 387 -5.55 -0.70 -15.69
N LEU A 388 -6.63 -0.44 -14.93
CA LEU A 388 -7.95 -0.23 -15.49
C LEU A 388 -7.98 0.99 -16.43
N LEU A 389 -7.36 2.11 -16.00
CA LEU A 389 -7.24 3.30 -16.82
C LEU A 389 -6.35 3.08 -18.05
N ALA A 390 -5.29 2.26 -17.94
CA ALA A 390 -4.44 1.92 -19.07
C ALA A 390 -5.20 1.08 -20.11
N ALA A 391 -5.94 0.06 -19.66
CA ALA A 391 -6.80 -0.72 -20.52
C ALA A 391 -7.89 0.14 -21.20
N TRP A 392 -8.46 1.07 -20.46
CA TRP A 392 -9.46 2.01 -20.99
C TRP A 392 -8.86 2.98 -22.01
N ALA A 393 -7.66 3.52 -21.76
CA ALA A 393 -6.96 4.39 -22.72
C ALA A 393 -6.61 3.64 -24.00
N GLU A 394 -6.13 2.39 -23.91
CA GLU A 394 -5.83 1.53 -25.05
C GLU A 394 -7.10 1.25 -25.88
N ALA A 395 -8.22 0.91 -25.22
CA ALA A 395 -9.50 0.68 -25.88
C ALA A 395 -10.05 1.92 -26.63
N ARG A 396 -9.63 3.13 -26.21
CA ARG A 396 -9.98 4.39 -26.89
C ARG A 396 -8.98 4.81 -27.97
N GLY A 397 -7.82 4.15 -28.04
CA GLY A 397 -6.71 4.56 -28.90
C GLY A 397 -5.94 5.78 -28.38
N ASP A 398 -6.03 6.08 -27.08
CA ASP A 398 -5.32 7.20 -26.46
C ASP A 398 -3.83 6.83 -26.27
N HIS A 399 -2.92 7.72 -26.70
CA HIS A 399 -1.48 7.49 -26.54
C HIS A 399 -1.00 7.54 -25.08
N ASP A 400 -1.74 8.19 -24.20
CA ASP A 400 -1.36 8.45 -22.83
C ASP A 400 -2.50 8.17 -21.85
N VAL A 401 -2.17 7.54 -20.73
CA VAL A 401 -3.10 7.32 -19.63
C VAL A 401 -3.29 8.63 -18.85
N GLN A 402 -4.50 9.19 -18.88
CA GLN A 402 -4.83 10.46 -18.24
C GLN A 402 -6.02 10.29 -17.29
N THR A 403 -5.97 10.98 -16.15
CA THR A 403 -7.09 11.06 -15.20
C THR A 403 -6.98 12.30 -14.32
N PHE A 404 -8.11 12.88 -13.92
CA PHE A 404 -8.17 14.11 -13.11
C PHE A 404 -7.29 15.26 -13.62
N GLY A 405 -7.18 15.40 -14.96
CA GLY A 405 -6.36 16.43 -15.61
C GLY A 405 -4.85 16.22 -15.48
N ARG A 406 -4.40 15.01 -15.17
CA ARG A 406 -2.98 14.65 -15.06
C ARG A 406 -2.66 13.39 -15.84
N ARG A 407 -1.44 13.33 -16.39
CA ARG A 407 -0.90 12.18 -17.12
C ARG A 407 -0.14 11.24 -16.18
N ILE A 408 -0.38 9.93 -16.33
CA ILE A 408 0.33 8.87 -15.61
C ILE A 408 1.55 8.45 -16.44
N PRO A 409 2.77 8.45 -15.87
CA PRO A 409 3.97 8.04 -16.60
C PRO A 409 3.90 6.57 -17.04
N ARG A 410 4.37 6.25 -18.26
CA ARG A 410 4.43 4.88 -18.78
C ARG A 410 5.23 3.91 -17.90
N VAL A 411 6.24 4.42 -17.19
CA VAL A 411 7.02 3.63 -16.24
C VAL A 411 6.12 3.12 -15.11
N THR A 412 5.22 3.95 -14.60
CA THR A 412 4.28 3.56 -13.53
C THR A 412 3.30 2.49 -14.02
N VAL A 413 2.81 2.60 -15.25
CA VAL A 413 1.94 1.57 -15.86
C VAL A 413 2.67 0.23 -15.95
N ARG A 414 3.92 0.21 -16.47
CA ARG A 414 4.73 -1.03 -16.55
C ARG A 414 5.02 -1.64 -15.18
N GLN A 415 5.27 -0.81 -14.16
CA GLN A 415 5.44 -1.27 -12.78
C GLN A 415 4.17 -1.91 -12.25
N SER A 416 3.01 -1.31 -12.52
CA SER A 416 1.70 -1.84 -12.12
C SER A 416 1.42 -3.20 -12.77
N ILE A 417 1.73 -3.36 -14.08
CA ILE A 417 1.62 -4.65 -14.78
C ILE A 417 2.52 -5.70 -14.11
N ALA A 418 3.78 -5.37 -13.86
CA ALA A 418 4.72 -6.31 -13.25
C ALA A 418 4.27 -6.75 -11.85
N VAL A 419 3.77 -5.83 -11.02
CA VAL A 419 3.25 -6.15 -9.68
C VAL A 419 2.04 -7.07 -9.78
N LEU A 420 1.07 -6.79 -10.67
CA LEU A 420 -0.12 -7.63 -10.83
C LEU A 420 0.23 -9.03 -11.31
N LEU A 421 1.07 -9.16 -12.36
CA LEU A 421 1.47 -10.46 -12.91
C LEU A 421 2.21 -11.32 -11.87
N MET A 422 3.14 -10.73 -11.12
CA MET A 422 3.87 -11.45 -10.07
C MET A 422 2.94 -11.89 -8.94
N ALA A 423 1.99 -11.04 -8.54
CA ALA A 423 0.99 -11.38 -7.53
C ALA A 423 0.09 -12.54 -7.99
N SER A 424 -0.45 -12.47 -9.21
CA SER A 424 -1.30 -13.51 -9.77
C SER A 424 -0.57 -14.83 -9.93
N LEU A 425 0.69 -14.81 -10.40
CA LEU A 425 1.51 -16.02 -10.55
C LEU A 425 1.79 -16.67 -9.19
N LEU A 426 2.10 -15.86 -8.17
CA LEU A 426 2.35 -16.36 -6.82
C LEU A 426 1.09 -17.01 -6.22
N VAL A 427 -0.06 -16.31 -6.29
CA VAL A 427 -1.35 -16.84 -5.82
C VAL A 427 -1.69 -18.15 -6.54
N ALA A 428 -1.60 -18.19 -7.86
CA ALA A 428 -1.87 -19.40 -8.63
C ALA A 428 -0.93 -20.56 -8.25
N SER A 429 0.38 -20.30 -8.12
CA SER A 429 1.36 -21.32 -7.75
C SER A 429 1.10 -21.92 -6.38
N VAL A 430 0.82 -21.06 -5.38
CA VAL A 430 0.53 -21.51 -4.01
C VAL A 430 -0.81 -22.26 -3.96
N THR A 431 -1.82 -21.83 -4.70
CA THR A 431 -3.10 -22.54 -4.82
C THR A 431 -2.89 -23.95 -5.35
N VAL A 432 -2.13 -24.12 -6.44
CA VAL A 432 -1.83 -25.46 -7.00
C VAL A 432 -1.12 -26.33 -5.97
N ILE A 433 -0.10 -25.81 -5.27
CA ILE A 433 0.64 -26.57 -4.26
C ILE A 433 -0.30 -27.00 -3.12
N LEU A 434 -1.16 -26.10 -2.62
CA LEU A 434 -2.11 -26.43 -1.55
C LEU A 434 -3.13 -27.48 -1.97
N LEU A 435 -3.63 -27.43 -3.21
CA LEU A 435 -4.52 -28.44 -3.76
C LEU A 435 -3.87 -29.84 -3.84
N MET A 436 -2.54 -29.88 -4.01
CA MET A 436 -1.82 -31.16 -4.04
C MET A 436 -1.60 -31.78 -2.65
N ILE A 437 -1.57 -30.95 -1.60
CA ILE A 437 -1.22 -31.39 -0.24
C ILE A 437 -2.39 -31.36 0.73
N THR A 438 -3.58 -30.90 0.29
CA THR A 438 -4.79 -30.83 1.12
C THR A 438 -5.99 -31.43 0.40
N PRO A 439 -6.99 -31.96 1.12
CA PRO A 439 -8.20 -32.55 0.52
C PRO A 439 -9.30 -31.51 0.20
N PHE A 440 -9.00 -30.20 0.32
CA PHE A 440 -10.01 -29.15 0.16
C PHE A 440 -10.29 -28.82 -1.31
N THR A 441 -11.46 -28.26 -1.59
CA THR A 441 -11.88 -27.85 -2.93
C THR A 441 -11.18 -26.57 -3.37
N LEU A 442 -11.14 -26.32 -4.69
CA LEU A 442 -10.45 -25.17 -5.28
C LEU A 442 -10.93 -23.82 -4.71
N ASP A 443 -12.25 -23.68 -4.57
CA ASP A 443 -12.90 -22.46 -4.07
C ASP A 443 -12.45 -22.11 -2.64
N ARG A 444 -12.41 -23.10 -1.73
CA ARG A 444 -11.94 -22.92 -0.35
C ARG A 444 -10.44 -22.62 -0.29
N VAL A 445 -9.63 -23.37 -1.06
CA VAL A 445 -8.18 -23.15 -1.10
C VAL A 445 -7.84 -21.78 -1.71
N LEU A 446 -8.52 -21.39 -2.79
CA LEU A 446 -8.30 -20.10 -3.45
C LEU A 446 -8.66 -18.95 -2.51
N PHE A 447 -9.78 -19.06 -1.80
CA PHE A 447 -10.19 -18.06 -0.81
C PHE A 447 -9.14 -17.86 0.28
N GLU A 448 -8.61 -18.95 0.83
CA GLU A 448 -7.58 -18.93 1.87
C GLU A 448 -6.27 -18.30 1.36
N VAL A 449 -5.85 -18.69 0.15
CA VAL A 449 -4.62 -18.19 -0.49
C VAL A 449 -4.73 -16.70 -0.78
N ILE A 450 -5.86 -16.25 -1.32
CA ILE A 450 -6.09 -14.82 -1.61
C ILE A 450 -6.18 -14.03 -0.31
N SER A 451 -6.86 -14.56 0.71
CA SER A 451 -6.94 -13.95 2.04
C SER A 451 -5.57 -13.80 2.67
N ALA A 452 -4.73 -14.83 2.62
CA ALA A 452 -3.36 -14.79 3.12
C ALA A 452 -2.49 -13.78 2.36
N PHE A 453 -2.53 -13.79 1.01
CA PHE A 453 -1.79 -12.85 0.18
C PHE A 453 -2.26 -11.40 0.35
N GLY A 454 -3.58 -11.19 0.40
CA GLY A 454 -4.20 -9.90 0.68
C GLY A 454 -4.00 -9.40 2.11
N THR A 455 -3.46 -10.27 2.99
CA THR A 455 -3.42 -10.05 4.45
C THR A 455 -4.78 -9.61 4.97
N VAL A 456 -5.83 -10.38 4.65
CA VAL A 456 -7.23 -10.03 4.94
C VAL A 456 -7.72 -10.68 6.23
N GLY A 457 -7.46 -11.99 6.40
CA GLY A 457 -7.88 -12.72 7.60
C GLY A 457 -9.21 -13.44 7.51
N LEU A 458 -9.98 -13.26 6.44
CA LEU A 458 -11.20 -14.05 6.21
C LEU A 458 -10.82 -15.49 5.86
N SER A 459 -11.54 -16.45 6.40
CA SER A 459 -11.36 -17.88 6.14
C SER A 459 -12.72 -18.57 5.94
N THR A 460 -12.72 -19.58 5.10
CA THR A 460 -13.83 -20.54 4.98
C THR A 460 -13.79 -21.63 6.06
N GLY A 461 -12.98 -21.43 7.12
CA GLY A 461 -12.83 -22.35 8.25
C GLY A 461 -11.78 -23.44 8.05
N ILE A 462 -11.03 -23.43 6.94
CA ILE A 462 -10.03 -24.47 6.66
C ILE A 462 -8.67 -24.23 7.33
N THR A 463 -8.39 -23.01 7.80
CA THR A 463 -7.06 -22.61 8.32
C THR A 463 -6.57 -23.53 9.44
N SER A 464 -7.42 -23.83 10.42
CA SER A 464 -7.08 -24.70 11.56
C SER A 464 -6.82 -26.15 11.15
N ALA A 465 -7.52 -26.61 10.12
CA ALA A 465 -7.43 -27.99 9.60
C ALA A 465 -6.29 -28.19 8.60
N LEU A 466 -5.53 -27.14 8.26
CA LEU A 466 -4.38 -27.25 7.36
C LEU A 466 -3.24 -28.08 7.96
N PRO A 467 -2.59 -28.98 7.21
CA PRO A 467 -1.39 -29.67 7.66
C PRO A 467 -0.23 -28.67 7.88
N SER A 468 0.75 -29.03 8.70
CA SER A 468 1.86 -28.13 9.09
C SER A 468 2.60 -27.54 7.89
N ALA A 469 2.82 -28.30 6.82
CA ALA A 469 3.46 -27.81 5.59
C ALA A 469 2.62 -26.71 4.89
N ALA A 470 1.29 -26.89 4.85
CA ALA A 470 0.38 -25.90 4.29
C ALA A 470 0.33 -24.63 5.15
N LYS A 471 0.30 -24.75 6.51
CA LYS A 471 0.39 -23.60 7.42
C LYS A 471 1.67 -22.77 7.18
N ILE A 472 2.83 -23.44 7.03
CA ILE A 472 4.10 -22.73 6.74
C ILE A 472 4.05 -22.03 5.37
N LEU A 473 3.47 -22.66 4.35
CA LEU A 473 3.34 -22.05 3.01
C LEU A 473 2.41 -20.84 3.03
N VAL A 474 1.28 -20.92 3.72
CA VAL A 474 0.34 -19.80 3.93
C VAL A 474 1.00 -18.69 4.74
N ALA A 475 1.78 -19.00 5.79
CA ALA A 475 2.56 -18.02 6.54
C ALA A 475 3.58 -17.28 5.66
N PHE A 476 4.30 -18.00 4.79
CA PHE A 476 5.20 -17.38 3.81
C PHE A 476 4.44 -16.45 2.85
N LEU A 477 3.23 -16.84 2.42
CA LEU A 477 2.39 -16.04 1.55
C LEU A 477 1.94 -14.74 2.23
N MET A 478 1.57 -14.77 3.52
CA MET A 478 1.23 -13.58 4.32
C MET A 478 2.42 -12.58 4.35
N VAL A 479 3.63 -13.06 4.63
CA VAL A 479 4.84 -12.22 4.61
C VAL A 479 5.07 -11.60 3.23
N THR A 480 4.92 -12.42 2.19
CA THR A 480 5.11 -11.96 0.80
C THR A 480 4.03 -10.96 0.39
N GLY A 481 2.78 -11.17 0.77
CA GLY A 481 1.66 -10.25 0.51
C GLY A 481 1.81 -8.92 1.24
N ARG A 482 2.42 -8.95 2.43
CA ARG A 482 2.65 -7.75 3.25
C ARG A 482 3.79 -6.88 2.74
N VAL A 483 4.95 -7.48 2.52
CA VAL A 483 6.21 -6.78 2.22
C VAL A 483 6.51 -6.80 0.72
N GLY A 484 6.07 -7.85 0.01
CA GLY A 484 6.42 -8.12 -1.38
C GLY A 484 6.03 -7.04 -2.38
N PRO A 485 4.77 -6.67 -2.53
CA PRO A 485 4.33 -5.69 -3.52
C PRO A 485 5.03 -4.34 -3.37
N MET A 486 5.26 -3.89 -2.14
CA MET A 486 5.91 -2.62 -1.85
C MET A 486 7.42 -2.66 -2.13
N THR A 487 8.09 -3.72 -1.70
CA THR A 487 9.55 -3.89 -1.93
C THR A 487 9.86 -4.14 -3.39
N PHE A 488 9.02 -4.89 -4.09
CA PHE A 488 9.14 -5.15 -5.52
C PHE A 488 8.93 -3.88 -6.34
N ALA A 489 7.88 -3.11 -6.06
CA ALA A 489 7.64 -1.81 -6.70
C ALA A 489 8.81 -0.84 -6.46
N ALA A 490 9.33 -0.77 -5.23
CA ALA A 490 10.49 0.06 -4.90
C ALA A 490 11.77 -0.43 -5.62
N ALA A 491 12.00 -1.75 -5.68
CA ALA A 491 13.13 -2.32 -6.39
C ALA A 491 13.09 -2.01 -7.90
N LEU A 492 11.90 -2.10 -8.52
CA LEU A 492 11.69 -1.71 -9.92
C LEU A 492 11.92 -0.21 -10.15
N ALA A 493 11.41 0.64 -9.25
CA ALA A 493 11.57 2.09 -9.34
C ALA A 493 13.05 2.52 -9.23
N LEU A 494 13.84 1.81 -8.43
CA LEU A 494 15.26 2.11 -8.19
C LEU A 494 16.20 1.48 -9.22
N ARG A 495 15.74 0.46 -9.98
CA ARG A 495 16.56 -0.26 -10.96
C ARG A 495 16.48 0.42 -12.33
N GLN A 496 17.33 1.42 -12.56
CA GLN A 496 17.53 1.98 -13.89
C GLN A 496 18.72 1.27 -14.58
N ARG A 497 18.40 0.33 -15.46
CA ARG A 497 19.39 -0.25 -16.36
C ARG A 497 19.47 0.66 -17.60
N LYS A 498 20.53 1.45 -17.73
CA LYS A 498 20.81 2.19 -18.96
C LYS A 498 21.27 1.15 -20.00
N SER A 499 20.38 0.79 -20.93
CA SER A 499 20.80 0.08 -22.12
C SER A 499 21.40 1.09 -23.10
N PHE A 500 22.66 0.90 -23.48
CA PHE A 500 23.34 1.73 -24.47
C PHE A 500 22.97 1.33 -25.91
N ILE A 501 22.38 0.16 -26.09
CA ILE A 501 22.02 -0.37 -27.40
C ILE A 501 20.49 -0.59 -27.38
N ARG A 502 19.80 -0.03 -28.37
CA ARG A 502 18.40 -0.36 -28.67
C ARG A 502 18.38 -1.36 -29.83
N LEU A 503 17.76 -2.51 -29.61
CA LEU A 503 17.50 -3.45 -30.69
C LEU A 503 16.41 -2.90 -31.63
N PRO A 504 16.37 -3.32 -32.92
CA PRO A 504 15.28 -3.01 -33.84
C PRO A 504 13.93 -3.41 -33.22
N GLU A 505 12.92 -2.60 -33.49
CA GLU A 505 11.54 -2.91 -33.06
C GLU A 505 10.90 -3.88 -34.05
N GLU A 506 10.46 -5.02 -33.57
CA GLU A 506 9.62 -5.97 -34.29
C GLU A 506 8.28 -6.10 -33.56
N ARG A 507 7.19 -6.13 -34.29
CA ARG A 507 5.84 -6.17 -33.74
C ARG A 507 5.26 -7.58 -33.86
N PRO A 508 5.26 -8.38 -32.78
CA PRO A 508 4.51 -9.64 -32.76
C PRO A 508 3.00 -9.34 -32.84
N ILE A 509 2.27 -10.27 -33.42
CA ILE A 509 0.81 -10.21 -33.44
C ILE A 509 0.31 -10.45 -32.01
N VAL A 510 -0.46 -9.51 -31.50
CA VAL A 510 -1.16 -9.66 -30.22
C VAL A 510 -2.60 -10.02 -30.57
N GLY A 511 -3.05 -11.19 -30.12
CA GLY A 511 -4.37 -11.74 -30.41
C GLY A 511 -5.50 -11.04 -29.67
#